data_0442cb8ba055d479936c5915aff01122
#
_entry.id   0442cb8ba055d479936c5915aff01122
#
_cell.length_a   1.000
_cell.length_b   1.000
_cell.length_c   1.000
_cell.angle_alpha   90.00
_cell.angle_beta   90.00
_cell.angle_gamma   90.00
#
_symmetry.space_group_name_H-M   'P 1'
#
loop_
_entity.id
_entity.type
_entity.pdbx_description
1 polymer ?
#
loop_
_entity_poly.entity_id
_entity_poly.type
_entity_poly.pdbx_seq_one_letter_code
_entity_poly.pdbx_strand_id
1 'polypeptide(L)' 'MTDQQLALQAMRDAQHILEEFLQPRPHNDKRLLERLVEVFERPDVVVAVDRLQRAKWRENPPA' A
#
# COMPACT_ATOMS: atom_id res chain seq x y z
N MET A 1 1.70 -16.44 -2.18
CA MET A 1 1.08 -15.45 -1.28
C MET A 1 -0.35 -15.18 -1.71
N THR A 2 -1.24 -15.01 -0.74
CA THR A 2 -2.62 -14.60 -1.04
C THR A 2 -2.68 -13.11 -1.31
N ASP A 3 -3.77 -12.65 -1.93
CA ASP A 3 -3.98 -11.22 -2.18
C ASP A 3 -4.01 -10.42 -0.87
N GLN A 4 -4.61 -10.98 0.18
CA GLN A 4 -4.63 -10.35 1.51
C GLN A 4 -3.23 -10.21 2.10
N GLN A 5 -2.39 -11.22 1.96
CA GLN A 5 -1.01 -11.17 2.44
C GLN A 5 -0.20 -10.13 1.70
N LEU A 6 -0.36 -10.02 0.38
CA LEU A 6 0.31 -9.00 -0.42
C LEU A 6 -0.13 -7.59 -0.01
N ALA A 7 -1.44 -7.39 0.19
CA ALA A 7 -1.96 -6.11 0.64
C ALA A 7 -1.44 -5.73 2.03
N LEU A 8 -1.42 -6.69 2.97
CA LEU A 8 -0.90 -6.47 4.31
C LEU A 8 0.58 -6.15 4.31
N GLN A 9 1.36 -6.84 3.48
CA GLN A 9 2.78 -6.55 3.34
C GLN A 9 3.02 -5.14 2.81
N ALA A 10 2.25 -4.72 1.81
CA ALA A 10 2.33 -3.37 1.27
C ALA A 10 1.98 -2.32 2.34
N MET A 11 0.96 -2.59 3.17
CA MET A 11 0.60 -1.70 4.27
C MET A 11 1.70 -1.59 5.31
N ARG A 12 2.35 -2.70 5.66
CA ARG A 12 3.50 -2.68 6.59
C ARG A 12 4.65 -1.87 6.04
N ASP A 13 4.99 -2.07 4.78
CA ASP A 13 6.05 -1.33 4.12
C ASP A 13 5.72 0.17 4.10
N ALA A 14 4.48 0.52 3.79
CA ALA A 14 4.01 1.90 3.81
C ALA A 14 4.08 2.51 5.22
N GLN A 15 3.71 1.75 6.26
CA GLN A 15 3.78 2.21 7.64
C GLN A 15 5.22 2.52 8.05
N HIS A 16 6.18 1.70 7.67
CA HIS A 16 7.60 1.96 7.96
C HIS A 16 8.07 3.26 7.30
N ILE A 17 7.64 3.51 6.09
CA ILE A 17 7.98 4.75 5.38
C ILE A 17 7.35 5.96 6.10
N LEU A 18 6.10 5.84 6.52
CA LEU A 18 5.40 6.89 7.26
C LEU A 18 6.02 7.16 8.63
N GLU A 19 6.45 6.12 9.34
CA GLU A 19 7.16 6.27 10.61
C GLU A 19 8.44 7.08 10.44
N GLU A 20 9.20 6.81 9.38
CA GLU A 20 10.40 7.56 9.06
C GLU A 20 10.08 9.02 8.76
N PHE A 21 8.99 9.27 8.02
CA PHE A 21 8.52 10.61 7.68
C PHE A 21 8.13 11.41 8.94
N LEU A 22 7.52 10.74 9.93
CA LEU A 22 7.04 11.38 11.15
C LEU A 22 8.12 11.59 12.21
N GLN A 23 9.33 11.06 12.03
CA GLN A 23 10.42 11.25 12.98
C GLN A 23 10.90 12.70 12.95
N PRO A 24 11.20 13.30 14.13
CA PRO A 24 11.63 14.70 14.23
C PRO A 24 13.12 14.85 13.88
N ARG A 25 13.52 14.41 12.70
CA ARG A 25 14.87 14.55 12.19
C ARG A 25 14.84 14.88 10.69
N PRO A 26 15.90 15.49 10.15
CA PRO A 26 15.95 15.77 8.72
C PRO A 26 15.79 14.51 7.90
N HIS A 27 14.90 14.55 6.91
CA HIS A 27 14.69 13.45 5.97
C HIS A 27 14.35 14.02 4.60
N ASN A 28 14.49 13.21 3.56
CA ASN A 28 14.17 13.61 2.20
C ASN A 28 12.72 13.21 1.88
N ASP A 29 11.80 14.15 1.97
CA ASP A 29 10.38 13.91 1.75
C ASP A 29 10.08 13.36 0.37
N LYS A 30 10.75 13.88 -0.65
CA LYS A 30 10.56 13.43 -2.02
C LYS A 30 10.93 11.96 -2.18
N ARG A 31 12.05 11.56 -1.60
CA ARG A 31 12.51 10.16 -1.65
C ARG A 31 11.55 9.23 -0.90
N LEU A 32 11.04 9.66 0.23
CA LEU A 32 10.06 8.90 0.99
C LEU A 32 8.76 8.71 0.20
N LEU A 33 8.29 9.75 -0.46
CA LEU A 33 7.12 9.67 -1.34
C LEU A 33 7.36 8.74 -2.51
N GLU A 34 8.54 8.78 -3.13
CA GLU A 34 8.90 7.86 -4.22
C GLU A 34 8.87 6.40 -3.75
N ARG A 35 9.41 6.13 -2.57
CA ARG A 35 9.39 4.78 -1.98
C ARG A 35 7.96 4.32 -1.71
N LEU A 36 7.12 5.22 -1.20
CA LEU A 36 5.72 4.91 -0.93
C LEU A 36 4.97 4.56 -2.23
N VAL A 37 5.18 5.34 -3.28
CA VAL A 37 4.61 5.08 -4.59
C VAL A 37 5.07 3.73 -5.12
N GLU A 38 6.37 3.41 -5.01
CA GLU A 38 6.91 2.12 -5.44
C GLU A 38 6.23 0.94 -4.74
N VAL A 39 5.94 1.05 -3.44
CA VAL A 39 5.24 0.00 -2.70
C VAL A 39 3.87 -0.25 -3.31
N PHE A 40 3.10 0.79 -3.59
CA PHE A 40 1.74 0.67 -4.10
C PHE A 40 1.67 0.41 -5.61
N GLU A 41 2.75 0.63 -6.34
CA GLU A 41 2.82 0.36 -7.79
C GLU A 41 3.41 -1.02 -8.12
N ARG A 42 3.78 -1.82 -7.14
CA ARG A 42 4.23 -3.19 -7.40
C ARG A 42 3.14 -3.94 -8.16
N PRO A 43 3.45 -4.59 -9.29
CA PRO A 43 2.42 -5.23 -10.11
C PRO A 43 1.56 -6.25 -9.36
N ASP A 44 2.18 -7.04 -8.49
CA ASP A 44 1.47 -8.03 -7.68
C ASP A 44 0.55 -7.36 -6.65
N VAL A 45 0.96 -6.25 -6.05
CA VAL A 45 0.16 -5.47 -5.11
C VAL A 45 -1.03 -4.82 -5.81
N VAL A 46 -0.80 -4.21 -6.98
CA VAL A 46 -1.87 -3.60 -7.77
C VAL A 46 -2.95 -4.60 -8.11
N VAL A 47 -2.56 -5.79 -8.57
CA VAL A 47 -3.49 -6.85 -8.92
C VAL A 47 -4.23 -7.35 -7.68
N ALA A 48 -3.52 -7.56 -6.56
CA ALA A 48 -4.12 -8.04 -5.33
C ALA A 48 -5.17 -7.06 -4.79
N VAL A 49 -4.86 -5.78 -4.75
CA VAL A 49 -5.78 -4.74 -4.29
C VAL A 49 -7.00 -4.65 -5.20
N ASP A 50 -6.81 -4.72 -6.51
CA ASP A 50 -7.92 -4.71 -7.47
C ASP A 50 -8.87 -5.88 -7.24
N ARG A 51 -8.33 -7.09 -7.05
CA ARG A 51 -9.13 -8.29 -6.78
C ARG A 51 -9.90 -8.17 -5.47
N LEU A 52 -9.28 -7.64 -4.44
CA LEU A 52 -9.93 -7.44 -3.14
C LEU A 52 -11.06 -6.43 -3.24
N GLN A 53 -10.87 -5.35 -3.97
CA GLN A 53 -11.91 -4.35 -4.21
C GLN A 53 -13.09 -4.94 -4.97
N ARG A 54 -12.83 -5.72 -6.01
CA ARG A 54 -13.89 -6.37 -6.78
C ARG A 54 -14.68 -7.36 -5.94
N ALA A 55 -14.02 -8.15 -5.11
CA ALA A 55 -14.68 -9.08 -4.20
C ALA A 55 -15.59 -8.34 -3.23
N LYS A 56 -15.11 -7.24 -2.66
CA LYS A 56 -15.89 -6.39 -1.76
C LYS A 56 -17.14 -5.82 -2.45
N TRP A 57 -16.99 -5.38 -3.70
CA TRP A 57 -18.09 -4.81 -4.47
C TRP A 57 -19.15 -5.84 -4.84
N ARG A 58 -18.77 -7.11 -5.03
CA ARG A 58 -19.74 -8.20 -5.24
C ARG A 58 -20.59 -8.45 -4.00
N GLU A 59 -19.99 -8.35 -2.82
CA GLU A 59 -20.69 -8.52 -1.54
C GLU A 59 -21.54 -7.30 -1.19
N ASN A 60 -21.04 -6.10 -1.44
CA ASN A 60 -21.67 -4.83 -1.13
C ASN A 60 -21.56 -3.88 -2.33
N PRO A 61 -22.39 -4.08 -3.38
CA PRO A 61 -22.33 -3.18 -4.52
C PRO A 61 -22.70 -1.75 -4.11
N PRO A 62 -22.01 -0.74 -4.67
CA PRO A 62 -22.35 0.65 -4.38
C PRO A 62 -23.78 0.95 -4.80
N ALA A 63 -24.51 1.59 -3.93
CA ALA A 63 -25.90 1.96 -4.17
C ALA A 63 -26.04 2.96 -5.33
#